data_b230594e2e0222313ce2573f169e0efc
#
_entry.id   b230594e2e0222313ce2573f169e0efc
#
_cell.length_a   1.000
_cell.length_b   1.000
_cell.length_c   1.000
_cell.angle_alpha   90.00
_cell.angle_beta   90.00
_cell.angle_gamma   90.00
#
_symmetry.space_group_name_H-M   'P 1'
#
loop_
_entity.id
_entity.type
_entity.pdbx_description
1 polymer ?
#
loop_
_entity_poly.entity_id
_entity_poly.type
_entity_poly.pdbx_seq_one_letter_code
_entity_poly.pdbx_strand_id
1 'polypeptide(L)'
;MTTELPFRLFDCDNHYYEATDAFTRHLEPAYRKRAMQWATVDGKTRLLVGGKVNKFIPNPTFDPVAAPGVMDEYFRGRNPKSADPGKLFGELEPIRPEYRDRDARLAVMDAQGMEGCIMLPTLGVGMEQALASDLPALAAAFRAFNRWLDEDWGFAYRNRIFAAPYITLCDPGNAARELEWALDRDARFVVMVPGPVTTPTGLRSPADEAFDPFWRLANDAGITVCYHGGETAYARYLGDWGESDFTEAFRASPFRSMASYDPMQDTLASLLARGLFHRFANLRIASIEVGSSWAFHLFEKLAKAYGQVSHLFPEDPRETFRRHVWVSPFYEDDLASLLTLAGEDHIVMGSDYPHVEGLTEPASYLKDLQNFDYTARQCQAVMRDNGLFLATRRPA
;
A
#
# COMPACT_ATOMS: atom_id res chain seq x y z
N MET A 1 -18.83 -7.01 -21.65
CA MET A 1 -18.37 -8.40 -21.91
C MET A 1 -17.28 -8.66 -20.90
N THR A 2 -17.49 -9.63 -20.01
CA THR A 2 -16.45 -10.04 -19.04
C THR A 2 -15.23 -10.55 -19.81
N THR A 3 -14.04 -10.08 -19.47
CA THR A 3 -12.79 -10.57 -20.07
C THR A 3 -12.53 -11.96 -19.52
N GLU A 4 -12.68 -12.99 -20.36
CA GLU A 4 -12.42 -14.37 -19.95
C GLU A 4 -10.92 -14.63 -20.02
N LEU A 5 -10.33 -15.00 -18.87
CA LEU A 5 -8.92 -15.35 -18.74
C LEU A 5 -8.74 -16.87 -18.77
N PRO A 6 -7.65 -17.38 -19.36
CA PRO A 6 -7.35 -18.83 -19.34
C PRO A 6 -6.81 -19.29 -17.97
N PHE A 7 -6.66 -18.39 -17.00
CA PHE A 7 -6.20 -18.65 -15.64
C PHE A 7 -7.00 -17.81 -14.63
N ARG A 8 -6.98 -18.20 -13.37
CA ARG A 8 -7.52 -17.35 -12.28
C ARG A 8 -6.46 -16.32 -11.89
N LEU A 9 -6.87 -15.08 -11.71
CA LEU A 9 -5.95 -14.00 -11.36
C LEU A 9 -5.62 -13.95 -9.86
N PHE A 10 -4.48 -13.36 -9.51
CA PHE A 10 -4.09 -12.99 -8.15
C PHE A 10 -3.90 -11.48 -8.08
N ASP A 11 -4.70 -10.82 -7.27
CA ASP A 11 -4.71 -9.38 -7.14
C ASP A 11 -3.82 -8.92 -5.99
N CYS A 12 -2.79 -8.14 -6.30
CA CYS A 12 -1.84 -7.66 -5.29
C CYS A 12 -2.26 -6.33 -4.66
N ASP A 13 -3.39 -5.76 -5.09
CA ASP A 13 -3.91 -4.50 -4.58
C ASP A 13 -5.42 -4.55 -4.50
N ASN A 14 -5.92 -5.03 -3.37
CA ASN A 14 -7.33 -5.18 -3.10
C ASN A 14 -7.63 -4.64 -1.71
N HIS A 15 -8.81 -4.05 -1.49
CA HIS A 15 -9.09 -3.30 -0.28
C HIS A 15 -10.34 -3.77 0.46
N TYR A 16 -10.34 -3.52 1.75
CA TYR A 16 -11.51 -3.52 2.61
C TYR A 16 -11.79 -2.09 3.08
N TYR A 17 -13.04 -1.79 3.38
CA TYR A 17 -13.39 -0.57 4.09
C TYR A 17 -13.52 -0.88 5.58
N GLU A 18 -12.68 -0.24 6.39
CA GLU A 18 -12.60 -0.52 7.83
C GLU A 18 -13.96 -0.38 8.52
N ALA A 19 -14.26 -1.30 9.41
CA ALA A 19 -15.37 -1.16 10.33
C ALA A 19 -15.14 0.05 11.24
N THR A 20 -16.22 0.69 11.69
CA THR A 20 -16.08 1.90 12.53
C THR A 20 -15.33 1.65 13.84
N ASP A 21 -15.23 0.41 14.28
CA ASP A 21 -14.51 0.01 15.49
C ASP A 21 -13.11 -0.59 15.22
N ALA A 22 -12.66 -0.62 13.97
CA ALA A 22 -11.39 -1.24 13.55
C ALA A 22 -10.17 -0.78 14.40
N PHE A 23 -10.09 0.51 14.71
CA PHE A 23 -9.02 1.07 15.54
C PHE A 23 -9.37 1.19 17.02
N THR A 24 -10.58 0.87 17.44
CA THR A 24 -11.05 1.12 18.81
C THR A 24 -11.47 -0.13 19.55
N ARG A 25 -11.82 -1.22 18.85
CA ARG A 25 -12.27 -2.50 19.43
C ARG A 25 -11.28 -3.03 20.46
N HIS A 26 -10.01 -3.08 20.11
CA HIS A 26 -8.91 -3.60 20.93
C HIS A 26 -8.01 -2.51 21.51
N LEU A 27 -8.40 -1.23 21.38
CA LEU A 27 -7.57 -0.14 21.86
C LEU A 27 -7.60 -0.06 23.38
N GLU A 28 -6.43 -0.05 24.00
CA GLU A 28 -6.25 0.07 25.42
C GLU A 28 -6.90 1.37 25.96
N PRO A 29 -7.59 1.33 27.10
CA PRO A 29 -8.32 2.50 27.64
C PRO A 29 -7.46 3.75 27.80
N ALA A 30 -6.16 3.60 28.10
CA ALA A 30 -5.21 4.70 28.27
C ALA A 30 -5.00 5.53 26.97
N TYR A 31 -5.22 4.96 25.81
CA TYR A 31 -4.99 5.59 24.51
C TYR A 31 -6.29 6.10 23.83
N ARG A 32 -7.47 5.75 24.35
CA ARG A 32 -8.76 6.08 23.69
C ARG A 32 -8.95 7.55 23.38
N LYS A 33 -8.45 8.46 24.21
CA LYS A 33 -8.55 9.91 23.98
C LYS A 33 -7.40 10.47 23.15
N ARG A 34 -6.33 9.72 22.97
CA ARG A 34 -5.09 10.16 22.30
C ARG A 34 -4.95 9.61 20.90
N ALA A 35 -5.55 8.44 20.62
CA ALA A 35 -5.49 7.79 19.32
C ALA A 35 -6.70 8.18 18.46
N MET A 36 -7.70 7.31 18.38
CA MET A 36 -8.84 7.51 17.49
C MET A 36 -10.15 7.55 18.25
N GLN A 37 -11.07 8.43 17.84
CA GLN A 37 -12.38 8.61 18.41
C GLN A 37 -13.38 8.99 17.33
N TRP A 38 -14.61 8.55 17.48
CA TRP A 38 -15.75 9.06 16.71
C TRP A 38 -16.44 10.18 17.46
N ALA A 39 -16.81 11.23 16.74
CA ALA A 39 -17.53 12.37 17.30
C ALA A 39 -18.54 12.93 16.29
N THR A 40 -19.60 13.55 16.78
CA THR A 40 -20.49 14.35 15.94
C THR A 40 -20.00 15.79 15.94
N VAL A 41 -19.58 16.27 14.76
CA VAL A 41 -19.11 17.64 14.53
C VAL A 41 -19.95 18.23 13.39
N ASP A 42 -20.61 19.34 13.63
CA ASP A 42 -21.52 20.01 12.67
C ASP A 42 -22.58 19.06 12.10
N GLY A 43 -23.16 18.21 12.96
CA GLY A 43 -24.20 17.25 12.59
C GLY A 43 -23.74 16.06 11.77
N LYS A 44 -22.43 15.88 11.55
CA LYS A 44 -21.84 14.78 10.79
C LYS A 44 -20.97 13.92 11.70
N THR A 45 -20.97 12.61 11.45
CA THR A 45 -20.02 11.69 12.08
C THR A 45 -18.62 11.95 11.52
N ARG A 46 -17.67 12.22 12.42
CA ARG A 46 -16.28 12.53 12.09
C ARG A 46 -15.34 11.60 12.85
N LEU A 47 -14.24 11.23 12.19
CA LEU A 47 -13.12 10.57 12.84
C LEU A 47 -12.19 11.63 13.43
N LEU A 48 -11.93 11.56 14.72
CA LEU A 48 -10.88 12.32 15.38
C LEU A 48 -9.65 11.44 15.53
N VAL A 49 -8.50 11.94 15.07
CA VAL A 49 -7.21 11.30 15.22
C VAL A 49 -6.27 12.26 15.95
N GLY A 50 -5.70 11.83 17.07
CA GLY A 50 -4.90 12.72 17.92
C GLY A 50 -5.70 13.95 18.40
N GLY A 51 -7.02 13.84 18.56
CA GLY A 51 -7.92 14.92 18.97
C GLY A 51 -8.28 15.92 17.87
N LYS A 52 -7.85 15.70 16.63
CA LYS A 52 -8.18 16.55 15.47
C LYS A 52 -9.09 15.81 14.48
N VAL A 53 -9.99 16.55 13.81
CA VAL A 53 -10.80 15.96 12.72
C VAL A 53 -9.85 15.49 11.62
N ASN A 54 -9.91 14.20 11.34
CA ASN A 54 -9.18 13.62 10.20
C ASN A 54 -9.98 13.86 8.93
N LYS A 55 -9.28 14.26 7.86
CA LYS A 55 -9.89 14.60 6.56
C LYS A 55 -9.36 13.72 5.43
N PHE A 56 -8.55 12.71 5.74
CA PHE A 56 -7.94 11.83 4.75
C PHE A 56 -9.02 11.21 3.85
N ILE A 57 -10.05 10.62 4.44
CA ILE A 57 -11.21 10.12 3.71
C ILE A 57 -12.43 11.05 3.99
N PRO A 58 -13.12 11.56 2.94
CA PRO A 58 -14.25 12.47 3.09
C PRO A 58 -15.38 11.89 3.94
N ASN A 59 -15.73 10.62 3.73
CA ASN A 59 -16.67 9.86 4.55
C ASN A 59 -16.00 8.65 5.22
N PRO A 60 -15.38 8.80 6.39
CA PRO A 60 -14.62 7.73 7.02
C PRO A 60 -15.49 6.60 7.58
N THR A 61 -16.81 6.70 7.49
CA THR A 61 -17.72 5.59 7.81
C THR A 61 -17.88 4.63 6.63
N PHE A 62 -17.52 5.05 5.40
CA PHE A 62 -17.72 4.34 4.14
C PHE A 62 -19.17 3.92 3.87
N ASP A 63 -20.14 4.59 4.52
CA ASP A 63 -21.57 4.33 4.32
C ASP A 63 -22.34 5.65 4.36
N PRO A 64 -22.91 6.11 3.22
CA PRO A 64 -22.81 5.49 1.89
C PRO A 64 -21.43 5.65 1.23
N VAL A 65 -21.17 4.85 0.19
CA VAL A 65 -19.92 4.80 -0.55
C VAL A 65 -20.16 4.96 -2.06
N ALA A 66 -19.18 5.44 -2.79
CA ALA A 66 -19.23 5.47 -4.25
C ALA A 66 -18.95 4.08 -4.84
N ALA A 67 -19.48 3.82 -6.03
CA ALA A 67 -19.23 2.56 -6.72
C ALA A 67 -17.77 2.44 -7.20
N PRO A 68 -17.19 1.22 -7.26
CA PRO A 68 -15.84 1.01 -7.74
C PRO A 68 -15.63 1.56 -9.16
N GLY A 69 -14.46 2.16 -9.41
CA GLY A 69 -14.02 2.57 -10.73
C GLY A 69 -14.72 3.80 -11.32
N VAL A 70 -15.58 4.50 -10.57
CA VAL A 70 -16.31 5.68 -11.09
C VAL A 70 -15.39 6.84 -11.46
N MET A 71 -14.16 6.86 -10.96
CA MET A 71 -13.15 7.88 -11.21
C MET A 71 -11.99 7.37 -12.09
N ASP A 72 -12.03 6.16 -12.63
CA ASP A 72 -10.98 5.58 -13.49
C ASP A 72 -10.52 6.55 -14.60
N GLU A 73 -11.45 7.12 -15.37
CA GLU A 73 -11.12 8.07 -16.43
C GLU A 73 -10.41 9.35 -15.93
N TYR A 74 -10.78 9.83 -14.73
CA TYR A 74 -10.13 10.99 -14.12
C TYR A 74 -8.68 10.66 -13.77
N PHE A 75 -8.42 9.54 -13.14
CA PHE A 75 -7.05 9.13 -12.75
C PHE A 75 -6.18 8.79 -13.95
N ARG A 76 -6.76 8.29 -15.05
CA ARG A 76 -6.08 8.19 -16.36
C ARG A 76 -5.79 9.53 -17.03
N GLY A 77 -5.99 10.65 -16.35
CA GLY A 77 -5.78 11.98 -16.90
C GLY A 77 -6.85 12.44 -17.90
N ARG A 78 -7.98 11.73 -17.97
CA ARG A 78 -9.08 12.00 -18.91
C ARG A 78 -10.28 12.61 -18.17
N ASN A 79 -10.29 13.93 -18.02
CA ASN A 79 -11.42 14.66 -17.44
C ASN A 79 -11.98 15.68 -18.46
N PRO A 80 -12.69 15.23 -19.51
CA PRO A 80 -13.10 16.08 -20.63
C PRO A 80 -14.07 17.19 -20.22
N LYS A 81 -14.76 17.06 -19.10
CA LYS A 81 -15.69 18.07 -18.57
C LYS A 81 -15.02 19.03 -17.60
N SER A 82 -13.72 18.87 -17.29
CA SER A 82 -12.99 19.62 -16.27
C SER A 82 -13.79 19.69 -14.95
N ALA A 83 -14.43 18.59 -14.59
CA ALA A 83 -15.25 18.52 -13.39
C ALA A 83 -14.38 18.50 -12.14
N ASP A 84 -14.87 19.11 -11.07
CA ASP A 84 -14.26 19.00 -9.74
C ASP A 84 -14.29 17.53 -9.27
N PRO A 85 -13.18 16.98 -8.74
CA PRO A 85 -13.14 15.59 -8.30
C PRO A 85 -14.30 15.20 -7.36
N GLY A 86 -14.71 16.10 -6.45
CA GLY A 86 -15.83 15.88 -5.55
C GLY A 86 -17.18 15.66 -6.22
N LYS A 87 -17.30 15.97 -7.54
CA LYS A 87 -18.52 15.74 -8.34
C LYS A 87 -18.45 14.47 -9.18
N LEU A 88 -17.31 13.79 -9.18
CA LEU A 88 -17.08 12.58 -9.97
C LEU A 88 -17.47 11.29 -9.23
N PHE A 89 -17.72 11.35 -7.94
CA PHE A 89 -18.14 10.19 -7.14
C PHE A 89 -19.47 9.54 -7.57
N GLY A 90 -20.25 10.19 -8.42
CA GLY A 90 -21.55 9.69 -8.88
C GLY A 90 -22.58 9.58 -7.78
N GLU A 91 -23.50 8.64 -7.93
CA GLU A 91 -24.48 8.29 -6.90
C GLU A 91 -23.83 7.40 -5.84
N LEU A 92 -24.01 7.79 -4.57
CA LEU A 92 -23.52 6.99 -3.45
C LEU A 92 -24.52 5.88 -3.11
N GLU A 93 -24.00 4.70 -2.85
CA GLU A 93 -24.79 3.53 -2.48
C GLU A 93 -24.50 3.08 -1.03
N PRO A 94 -25.40 2.37 -0.37
CA PRO A 94 -25.09 1.74 0.91
C PRO A 94 -23.89 0.81 0.78
N ILE A 95 -23.09 0.72 1.84
CA ILE A 95 -21.91 -0.16 1.83
C ILE A 95 -22.32 -1.60 1.54
N ARG A 96 -21.60 -2.26 0.66
CA ARG A 96 -21.86 -3.65 0.29
C ARG A 96 -21.22 -4.61 1.30
N PRO A 97 -21.85 -5.79 1.54
CA PRO A 97 -21.30 -6.76 2.50
C PRO A 97 -19.85 -7.16 2.21
N GLU A 98 -19.49 -7.38 0.95
CA GLU A 98 -18.15 -7.80 0.53
C GLU A 98 -17.03 -6.80 0.85
N TYR A 99 -17.37 -5.59 1.23
CA TYR A 99 -16.39 -4.57 1.64
C TYR A 99 -15.95 -4.72 3.11
N ARG A 100 -16.70 -5.54 3.89
CA ARG A 100 -16.45 -5.74 5.34
C ARG A 100 -16.56 -7.20 5.81
N ASP A 101 -17.00 -8.09 4.95
CA ASP A 101 -17.18 -9.51 5.28
C ASP A 101 -16.35 -10.37 4.32
N ARG A 102 -15.48 -11.20 4.89
CA ARG A 102 -14.54 -12.02 4.13
C ARG A 102 -15.21 -13.15 3.34
N ASP A 103 -16.34 -13.70 3.82
CA ASP A 103 -17.05 -14.74 3.08
C ASP A 103 -17.83 -14.14 1.91
N ALA A 104 -18.46 -12.98 2.09
CA ALA A 104 -19.05 -12.21 1.00
C ALA A 104 -17.99 -11.80 -0.04
N ARG A 105 -16.78 -11.38 0.41
CA ARG A 105 -15.66 -11.07 -0.48
C ARG A 105 -15.22 -12.28 -1.29
N LEU A 106 -15.12 -13.47 -0.70
CA LEU A 106 -14.79 -14.69 -1.45
C LEU A 106 -15.77 -14.99 -2.57
N ALA A 107 -17.07 -14.75 -2.36
CA ALA A 107 -18.08 -14.92 -3.41
C ALA A 107 -17.87 -13.96 -4.59
N VAL A 108 -17.50 -12.70 -4.30
CA VAL A 108 -17.14 -11.71 -5.34
C VAL A 108 -15.86 -12.13 -6.07
N MET A 109 -14.83 -12.56 -5.35
CA MET A 109 -13.59 -13.07 -5.94
C MET A 109 -13.84 -14.26 -6.87
N ASP A 110 -14.77 -15.15 -6.51
CA ASP A 110 -15.15 -16.28 -7.38
C ASP A 110 -15.80 -15.78 -8.67
N ALA A 111 -16.70 -14.79 -8.57
CA ALA A 111 -17.35 -14.18 -9.74
C ALA A 111 -16.36 -13.42 -10.63
N GLN A 112 -15.33 -12.81 -10.05
CA GLN A 112 -14.25 -12.07 -10.75
C GLN A 112 -13.13 -13.00 -11.27
N GLY A 113 -13.21 -14.32 -11.03
CA GLY A 113 -12.19 -15.27 -11.46
C GLY A 113 -10.87 -15.16 -10.69
N MET A 114 -10.89 -14.66 -9.45
CA MET A 114 -9.70 -14.52 -8.60
C MET A 114 -9.34 -15.84 -7.90
N GLU A 115 -8.06 -16.17 -7.88
CA GLU A 115 -7.49 -17.24 -7.05
C GLU A 115 -7.21 -16.76 -5.63
N GLY A 116 -6.67 -15.56 -5.50
CA GLY A 116 -6.37 -14.91 -4.24
C GLY A 116 -6.12 -13.41 -4.39
N CYS A 117 -6.00 -12.71 -3.25
CA CYS A 117 -5.64 -11.29 -3.22
C CYS A 117 -4.88 -10.91 -1.94
N ILE A 118 -4.07 -9.87 -2.04
CA ILE A 118 -3.58 -9.12 -0.88
C ILE A 118 -4.66 -8.11 -0.51
N MET A 119 -5.08 -8.10 0.76
CA MET A 119 -6.04 -7.13 1.27
C MET A 119 -5.32 -6.05 2.07
N LEU A 120 -5.47 -4.82 1.63
CA LEU A 120 -4.75 -3.64 2.14
C LEU A 120 -5.72 -2.66 2.82
N PRO A 121 -5.24 -1.84 3.75
CA PRO A 121 -6.10 -0.87 4.44
C PRO A 121 -6.43 0.34 3.56
N THR A 122 -7.66 0.83 3.65
CA THR A 122 -8.09 2.08 3.01
C THR A 122 -7.88 3.29 3.93
N LEU A 123 -8.40 3.23 5.15
CA LEU A 123 -8.26 4.30 6.13
C LEU A 123 -6.88 4.24 6.83
N GLY A 124 -6.40 3.02 7.06
CA GLY A 124 -5.18 2.77 7.84
C GLY A 124 -3.94 3.46 7.30
N VAL A 125 -3.78 3.59 5.98
CA VAL A 125 -2.62 4.22 5.32
C VAL A 125 -2.52 5.74 5.54
N GLY A 126 -3.58 6.38 6.05
CA GLY A 126 -3.58 7.79 6.44
C GLY A 126 -3.35 8.05 7.93
N MET A 127 -3.19 7.00 8.74
CA MET A 127 -3.24 7.15 10.21
C MET A 127 -1.88 7.29 10.86
N GLU A 128 -0.82 6.76 10.28
CA GLU A 128 0.52 6.82 10.85
C GLU A 128 1.00 8.27 10.96
N GLN A 129 0.92 9.03 9.89
CA GLN A 129 1.31 10.44 9.88
C GLN A 129 0.40 11.29 10.78
N ALA A 130 -0.90 11.00 10.83
CA ALA A 130 -1.84 11.72 11.69
C ALA A 130 -1.56 11.53 13.20
N LEU A 131 -0.94 10.40 13.58
CA LEU A 131 -0.54 10.08 14.97
C LEU A 131 0.95 10.30 15.25
N ALA A 132 1.75 10.78 14.30
CA ALA A 132 3.20 10.89 14.42
C ALA A 132 3.68 11.78 15.58
N SER A 133 2.82 12.64 16.13
CA SER A 133 3.12 13.45 17.31
C SER A 133 2.99 12.70 18.65
N ASP A 134 2.41 11.49 18.65
CA ASP A 134 2.19 10.64 19.84
C ASP A 134 2.51 9.17 19.54
N LEU A 135 3.79 8.85 19.47
CA LEU A 135 4.27 7.52 19.07
C LEU A 135 3.74 6.36 19.94
N PRO A 136 3.56 6.49 21.27
CA PRO A 136 2.91 5.45 22.06
C PRO A 136 1.43 5.21 21.65
N ALA A 137 0.68 6.28 21.32
CA ALA A 137 -0.69 6.15 20.84
C ALA A 137 -0.73 5.59 19.42
N LEU A 138 0.22 5.95 18.55
CA LEU A 138 0.40 5.38 17.21
C LEU A 138 0.61 3.86 17.29
N ALA A 139 1.59 3.42 18.08
CA ALA A 139 1.87 1.99 18.23
C ALA A 139 0.66 1.22 18.81
N ALA A 140 -0.05 1.80 19.77
CA ALA A 140 -1.24 1.18 20.36
C ALA A 140 -2.41 1.11 19.35
N ALA A 141 -2.60 2.15 18.53
CA ALA A 141 -3.66 2.19 17.51
C ALA A 141 -3.47 1.09 16.46
N PHE A 142 -2.27 0.92 15.91
CA PHE A 142 -2.02 -0.13 14.92
C PHE A 142 -1.99 -1.52 15.53
N ARG A 143 -1.57 -1.66 16.78
CA ARG A 143 -1.72 -2.94 17.51
C ARG A 143 -3.21 -3.31 17.63
N ALA A 144 -4.08 -2.38 17.99
CA ALA A 144 -5.51 -2.60 18.05
C ALA A 144 -6.11 -2.93 16.67
N PHE A 145 -5.70 -2.19 15.65
CA PHE A 145 -6.08 -2.43 14.26
C PHE A 145 -5.71 -3.83 13.78
N ASN A 146 -4.48 -4.29 14.01
CA ASN A 146 -4.04 -5.62 13.60
C ASN A 146 -4.83 -6.74 14.29
N ARG A 147 -5.29 -6.54 15.55
CA ARG A 147 -6.16 -7.51 16.25
C ARG A 147 -7.54 -7.59 15.60
N TRP A 148 -8.13 -6.44 15.25
CA TRP A 148 -9.36 -6.37 14.48
C TRP A 148 -9.21 -7.04 13.11
N LEU A 149 -8.11 -6.76 12.40
CA LEU A 149 -7.86 -7.32 11.07
C LEU A 149 -7.77 -8.85 11.08
N ASP A 150 -7.10 -9.41 12.09
CA ASP A 150 -7.03 -10.87 12.28
C ASP A 150 -8.42 -11.48 12.53
N GLU A 151 -9.25 -10.84 13.37
CA GLU A 151 -10.59 -11.32 13.69
C GLU A 151 -11.53 -11.28 12.49
N ASP A 152 -11.61 -10.13 11.80
CA ASP A 152 -12.60 -9.90 10.75
C ASP A 152 -12.16 -10.49 9.40
N TRP A 153 -10.85 -10.43 9.05
CA TRP A 153 -10.32 -10.84 7.76
C TRP A 153 -9.42 -12.06 7.81
N GLY A 154 -8.53 -12.14 8.82
CA GLY A 154 -7.49 -13.16 8.91
C GLY A 154 -6.33 -12.90 7.95
N PHE A 155 -5.11 -13.32 8.34
CA PHE A 155 -3.90 -13.04 7.54
C PHE A 155 -3.66 -14.04 6.40
N ALA A 156 -4.38 -15.17 6.40
CA ALA A 156 -4.35 -16.16 5.32
C ALA A 156 -5.68 -16.92 5.21
N TYR A 157 -6.81 -16.19 5.18
CA TYR A 157 -8.13 -16.79 5.22
C TYR A 157 -8.40 -17.67 4.00
N ARG A 158 -8.65 -18.94 4.26
CA ARG A 158 -8.83 -20.01 3.25
C ARG A 158 -7.70 -20.05 2.20
N ASN A 159 -6.52 -19.54 2.53
CA ASN A 159 -5.37 -19.39 1.64
C ASN A 159 -5.71 -18.63 0.33
N ARG A 160 -6.62 -17.66 0.43
CA ARG A 160 -7.10 -16.84 -0.69
C ARG A 160 -7.13 -15.34 -0.36
N ILE A 161 -7.55 -14.97 0.85
CA ILE A 161 -7.51 -13.58 1.33
C ILE A 161 -6.30 -13.47 2.25
N PHE A 162 -5.36 -12.61 1.86
CA PHE A 162 -4.15 -12.34 2.63
C PHE A 162 -4.19 -10.90 3.13
N ALA A 163 -4.90 -10.68 4.25
CA ALA A 163 -4.95 -9.35 4.86
C ALA A 163 -3.59 -9.00 5.46
N ALA A 164 -3.00 -7.88 5.03
CA ALA A 164 -1.68 -7.46 5.45
C ALA A 164 -1.77 -6.63 6.75
N PRO A 165 -1.25 -7.12 7.90
CA PRO A 165 -1.18 -6.31 9.11
C PRO A 165 -0.29 -5.09 8.88
N TYR A 166 -0.70 -3.94 9.42
CA TYR A 166 0.07 -2.71 9.32
C TYR A 166 1.15 -2.68 10.40
N ILE A 167 2.41 -2.50 9.99
CA ILE A 167 3.53 -2.39 10.92
C ILE A 167 4.11 -0.97 10.84
N THR A 168 4.13 -0.26 11.97
CA THR A 168 4.87 0.98 12.11
C THR A 168 6.21 0.72 12.78
N LEU A 169 7.29 1.29 12.24
CA LEU A 169 8.64 1.20 12.81
C LEU A 169 8.91 2.27 13.88
N CYS A 170 7.91 3.08 14.28
CA CYS A 170 8.09 4.17 15.25
C CYS A 170 8.66 3.72 16.61
N ASP A 171 8.45 2.47 16.97
CA ASP A 171 9.04 1.75 18.09
C ASP A 171 9.60 0.42 17.59
N PRO A 172 10.92 0.27 17.43
CA PRO A 172 11.53 -0.94 16.87
C PRO A 172 11.19 -2.23 17.63
N GLY A 173 11.14 -2.14 18.95
CA GLY A 173 10.79 -3.29 19.79
C GLY A 173 9.33 -3.70 19.65
N ASN A 174 8.42 -2.74 19.51
CA ASN A 174 7.02 -3.01 19.23
C ASN A 174 6.84 -3.59 17.82
N ALA A 175 7.52 -3.05 16.81
CA ALA A 175 7.46 -3.54 15.44
C ALA A 175 7.85 -5.03 15.32
N ALA A 176 8.94 -5.42 15.99
CA ALA A 176 9.38 -6.81 16.03
C ALA A 176 8.32 -7.72 16.69
N ARG A 177 7.81 -7.33 17.86
CA ARG A 177 6.76 -8.12 18.55
C ARG A 177 5.46 -8.24 17.76
N GLU A 178 5.04 -7.16 17.08
CA GLU A 178 3.85 -7.18 16.22
C GLU A 178 4.05 -8.11 15.02
N LEU A 179 5.25 -8.09 14.43
CA LEU A 179 5.58 -9.02 13.36
C LEU A 179 5.57 -10.48 13.85
N GLU A 180 6.20 -10.79 14.97
CA GLU A 180 6.16 -12.15 15.57
C GLU A 180 4.71 -12.60 15.77
N TRP A 181 3.89 -11.74 16.37
CA TRP A 181 2.47 -12.03 16.61
C TRP A 181 1.70 -12.30 15.31
N ALA A 182 1.99 -11.55 14.25
CA ALA A 182 1.37 -11.75 12.93
C ALA A 182 1.86 -13.04 12.26
N LEU A 183 3.15 -13.37 12.39
CA LEU A 183 3.74 -14.59 11.83
C LEU A 183 3.15 -15.86 12.48
N ASP A 184 2.85 -15.82 13.79
CA ASP A 184 2.17 -16.90 14.51
C ASP A 184 0.74 -17.14 14.00
N ARG A 185 0.17 -16.18 13.24
CA ARG A 185 -1.16 -16.21 12.62
C ARG A 185 -1.11 -16.35 11.10
N ASP A 186 0.01 -16.90 10.62
CA ASP A 186 0.23 -17.20 9.20
C ASP A 186 0.24 -15.95 8.27
N ALA A 187 0.64 -14.78 8.78
CA ALA A 187 0.82 -13.60 7.93
C ALA A 187 1.83 -13.90 6.80
N ARG A 188 1.45 -13.54 5.59
CA ARG A 188 2.26 -13.68 4.37
C ARG A 188 2.85 -12.35 3.94
N PHE A 189 2.18 -11.29 4.33
CA PHE A 189 2.47 -9.91 4.00
C PHE A 189 2.43 -9.06 5.27
N VAL A 190 3.11 -7.94 5.22
CA VAL A 190 2.86 -6.79 6.10
C VAL A 190 2.80 -5.54 5.23
N VAL A 191 2.09 -4.51 5.67
CA VAL A 191 1.98 -3.25 4.95
C VAL A 191 2.58 -2.11 5.76
N MET A 192 3.23 -1.18 5.05
CA MET A 192 3.82 0.05 5.54
C MET A 192 3.60 1.16 4.51
N VAL A 193 3.65 2.43 4.92
CA VAL A 193 3.75 3.54 3.97
C VAL A 193 5.21 3.87 3.66
N PRO A 194 5.54 4.29 2.42
CA PRO A 194 6.90 4.68 2.07
C PRO A 194 7.30 6.01 2.72
N GLY A 195 8.56 6.17 3.03
CA GLY A 195 9.10 7.41 3.59
C GLY A 195 10.00 7.18 4.81
N PRO A 196 10.52 8.25 5.39
CA PRO A 196 11.29 8.16 6.61
C PRO A 196 10.40 7.86 7.81
N VAL A 197 10.90 7.05 8.71
CA VAL A 197 10.23 6.63 9.94
C VAL A 197 10.31 7.74 11.00
N THR A 198 9.17 8.11 11.58
CA THR A 198 9.13 9.00 12.74
C THR A 198 9.54 8.25 14.00
N THR A 199 10.59 8.74 14.69
CA THR A 199 11.08 8.16 15.95
C THR A 199 11.16 9.22 17.04
N PRO A 200 11.33 8.85 18.31
CA PRO A 200 11.51 9.82 19.41
C PRO A 200 12.70 10.78 19.22
N THR A 201 13.65 10.41 18.37
CA THR A 201 14.88 11.21 18.11
C THR A 201 14.85 11.90 16.75
N GLY A 202 13.71 11.91 16.06
CA GLY A 202 13.54 12.50 14.72
C GLY A 202 13.31 11.46 13.63
N LEU A 203 13.36 11.91 12.39
CA LEU A 203 13.15 11.04 11.23
C LEU A 203 14.39 10.17 10.96
N ARG A 204 14.17 8.91 10.61
CA ARG A 204 15.22 7.94 10.24
C ARG A 204 14.86 7.18 8.97
N SER A 205 15.87 6.73 8.27
CA SER A 205 15.69 5.75 7.18
C SER A 205 15.06 4.46 7.72
N PRO A 206 14.12 3.83 7.02
CA PRO A 206 13.65 2.48 7.39
C PRO A 206 14.76 1.42 7.36
N ALA A 207 15.90 1.68 6.68
CA ALA A 207 17.08 0.83 6.69
C ALA A 207 18.09 1.13 7.83
N ASP A 208 17.75 1.99 8.78
CA ASP A 208 18.56 2.22 9.98
C ASP A 208 18.68 0.91 10.79
N GLU A 209 19.88 0.61 11.28
CA GLU A 209 20.18 -0.63 12.03
C GLU A 209 19.32 -0.80 13.29
N ALA A 210 18.74 0.27 13.81
CA ALA A 210 17.78 0.21 14.92
C ALA A 210 16.55 -0.65 14.57
N PHE A 211 16.23 -0.80 13.27
CA PHE A 211 15.10 -1.60 12.78
C PHE A 211 15.51 -3.02 12.34
N ASP A 212 16.78 -3.39 12.44
CA ASP A 212 17.28 -4.72 12.08
C ASP A 212 16.54 -5.89 12.77
N PRO A 213 16.06 -5.77 14.03
CA PRO A 213 15.23 -6.84 14.62
C PRO A 213 13.97 -7.16 13.81
N PHE A 214 13.27 -6.14 13.30
CA PHE A 214 12.11 -6.33 12.41
C PHE A 214 12.52 -6.95 11.08
N TRP A 215 13.56 -6.40 10.44
CA TRP A 215 14.01 -6.88 9.13
C TRP A 215 14.55 -8.31 9.17
N ARG A 216 15.19 -8.69 10.25
CA ARG A 216 15.64 -10.07 10.48
C ARG A 216 14.47 -11.04 10.52
N LEU A 217 13.43 -10.71 11.30
CA LEU A 217 12.23 -11.56 11.37
C LEU A 217 11.54 -11.67 10.01
N ALA A 218 11.40 -10.57 9.27
CA ALA A 218 10.83 -10.57 7.92
C ALA A 218 11.65 -11.44 6.95
N ASN A 219 12.97 -11.29 6.99
CA ASN A 219 13.92 -12.08 6.22
C ASN A 219 13.82 -13.56 6.53
N ASP A 220 13.89 -13.93 7.82
CA ASP A 220 13.96 -15.32 8.27
C ASP A 220 12.63 -16.04 8.01
N ALA A 221 11.50 -15.34 8.15
CA ALA A 221 10.18 -15.86 7.83
C ALA A 221 9.90 -15.92 6.32
N GLY A 222 10.66 -15.17 5.51
CA GLY A 222 10.46 -15.06 4.06
C GLY A 222 9.07 -14.55 3.70
N ILE A 223 8.61 -13.52 4.39
CA ILE A 223 7.37 -12.79 4.06
C ILE A 223 7.65 -11.64 3.07
N THR A 224 6.60 -11.06 2.54
CA THR A 224 6.69 -9.87 1.69
C THR A 224 6.30 -8.63 2.47
N VAL A 225 7.13 -7.58 2.39
CA VAL A 225 6.82 -6.26 2.93
C VAL A 225 6.28 -5.39 1.80
N CYS A 226 5.01 -4.99 1.91
CA CYS A 226 4.35 -4.09 0.97
C CYS A 226 4.55 -2.64 1.43
N TYR A 227 5.11 -1.81 0.57
CA TYR A 227 5.00 -0.36 0.68
C TYR A 227 3.82 0.11 -0.16
N HIS A 228 2.84 0.71 0.49
CA HIS A 228 1.58 1.10 -0.13
C HIS A 228 1.42 2.62 -0.13
N GLY A 229 0.74 3.16 -1.14
CA GLY A 229 0.35 4.56 -1.19
C GLY A 229 -0.35 5.02 0.09
N GLY A 230 -0.17 6.27 0.49
CA GLY A 230 -0.79 6.81 1.71
C GLY A 230 -0.15 8.09 2.19
N GLU A 231 -0.61 8.59 3.34
CA GLU A 231 -0.04 9.77 3.97
C GLU A 231 1.31 9.45 4.59
N THR A 232 2.31 10.24 4.24
CA THR A 232 3.69 10.04 4.64
C THR A 232 4.29 11.29 5.28
N ALA A 233 5.46 11.16 5.89
CA ALA A 233 6.23 12.31 6.39
C ALA A 233 6.62 13.33 5.30
N TYR A 234 6.47 12.96 4.03
CA TYR A 234 6.66 13.84 2.86
C TYR A 234 5.59 14.92 2.72
N ALA A 235 4.45 14.76 3.38
CA ALA A 235 3.41 15.78 3.44
C ALA A 235 3.98 17.16 3.84
N ARG A 236 5.00 17.19 4.71
CA ARG A 236 5.72 18.39 5.09
C ARG A 236 6.36 19.08 3.89
N TYR A 237 6.92 18.37 2.93
CA TYR A 237 7.54 18.93 1.73
C TYR A 237 6.57 19.84 0.96
N LEU A 238 5.34 19.37 0.76
CA LEU A 238 4.30 20.18 0.10
C LEU A 238 3.90 21.38 0.94
N GLY A 239 3.83 21.22 2.27
CA GLY A 239 3.55 22.31 3.21
C GLY A 239 4.59 23.43 3.15
N ASP A 240 5.88 23.10 2.99
CA ASP A 240 6.97 24.08 2.83
C ASP A 240 6.81 24.93 1.54
N TRP A 241 6.03 24.46 0.56
CA TRP A 241 5.65 25.20 -0.66
C TRP A 241 4.29 25.90 -0.56
N GLY A 242 3.69 25.93 0.63
CA GLY A 242 2.42 26.62 0.88
C GLY A 242 1.18 25.80 0.56
N GLU A 243 1.31 24.51 0.21
CA GLU A 243 0.15 23.61 0.10
C GLU A 243 -0.39 23.34 1.50
N SER A 244 -1.67 23.64 1.68
CA SER A 244 -2.39 23.34 2.92
C SER A 244 -3.33 22.14 2.71
N ASP A 245 -3.68 21.43 3.79
CA ASP A 245 -4.67 20.34 3.76
C ASP A 245 -4.36 19.22 2.74
N PHE A 246 -3.08 18.90 2.56
CA PHE A 246 -2.63 17.77 1.74
C PHE A 246 -3.09 16.40 2.30
N THR A 247 -3.68 16.39 3.48
CA THR A 247 -4.30 15.22 4.10
C THR A 247 -5.68 14.87 3.50
N GLU A 248 -6.18 15.64 2.54
CA GLU A 248 -7.41 15.33 1.81
C GLU A 248 -7.06 14.55 0.52
N ALA A 249 -7.40 13.25 0.47
CA ALA A 249 -7.01 12.37 -0.64
C ALA A 249 -7.49 12.88 -2.02
N PHE A 250 -8.70 13.40 -2.11
CA PHE A 250 -9.31 13.84 -3.37
C PHE A 250 -9.28 15.35 -3.60
N ARG A 251 -8.38 16.05 -2.93
CA ARG A 251 -8.22 17.49 -3.17
C ARG A 251 -7.38 17.75 -4.43
N ALA A 252 -7.96 18.45 -5.38
CA ALA A 252 -7.23 18.89 -6.57
C ALA A 252 -6.19 19.97 -6.22
N SER A 253 -4.94 19.73 -6.59
CA SER A 253 -3.85 20.71 -6.53
C SER A 253 -2.93 20.49 -7.75
N PRO A 254 -2.86 21.45 -8.69
CA PRO A 254 -1.92 21.34 -9.81
C PRO A 254 -0.47 21.21 -9.35
N PHE A 255 -0.07 21.90 -8.28
CA PHE A 255 1.28 21.80 -7.73
C PHE A 255 1.57 20.42 -7.19
N ARG A 256 0.65 19.84 -6.40
CA ARG A 256 0.79 18.47 -5.85
C ARG A 256 0.99 17.44 -6.97
N SER A 257 0.26 17.58 -8.08
CA SER A 257 0.37 16.65 -9.23
C SER A 257 1.69 16.79 -10.01
N MET A 258 2.39 17.92 -9.88
CA MET A 258 3.62 18.21 -10.64
C MET A 258 4.88 18.22 -9.78
N ALA A 259 4.75 18.29 -8.45
CA ALA A 259 5.89 18.34 -7.56
C ALA A 259 6.70 17.04 -7.63
N SER A 260 8.03 17.17 -7.57
CA SER A 260 8.93 16.01 -7.41
C SER A 260 8.82 15.46 -5.99
N TYR A 261 7.74 14.73 -5.76
CA TYR A 261 7.32 14.21 -4.49
C TYR A 261 7.18 12.70 -4.65
N ASP A 262 8.22 11.97 -4.34
CA ASP A 262 8.23 10.53 -4.54
C ASP A 262 8.82 9.79 -3.32
N PRO A 263 7.98 9.53 -2.30
CA PRO A 263 8.42 8.83 -1.11
C PRO A 263 8.87 7.39 -1.40
N MET A 264 8.31 6.72 -2.44
CA MET A 264 8.71 5.35 -2.79
C MET A 264 10.11 5.30 -3.38
N GLN A 265 10.41 6.20 -4.33
CA GLN A 265 11.75 6.32 -4.90
C GLN A 265 12.82 6.50 -3.81
N ASP A 266 12.59 7.44 -2.89
CA ASP A 266 13.57 7.76 -1.85
C ASP A 266 13.66 6.67 -0.78
N THR A 267 12.54 5.97 -0.50
CA THR A 267 12.56 4.79 0.37
C THR A 267 13.46 3.72 -0.22
N LEU A 268 13.24 3.31 -1.46
CA LEU A 268 14.08 2.28 -2.11
C LEU A 268 15.53 2.73 -2.28
N ALA A 269 15.77 3.98 -2.67
CA ALA A 269 17.12 4.54 -2.69
C ALA A 269 17.82 4.38 -1.34
N SER A 270 17.09 4.63 -0.25
CA SER A 270 17.59 4.51 1.11
C SER A 270 17.86 3.05 1.51
N LEU A 271 16.95 2.10 1.17
CA LEU A 271 17.13 0.66 1.45
C LEU A 271 18.38 0.12 0.71
N LEU A 272 18.53 0.47 -0.57
CA LEU A 272 19.68 0.06 -1.40
C LEU A 272 21.00 0.69 -0.90
N ALA A 273 21.03 2.01 -0.73
CA ALA A 273 22.25 2.72 -0.36
C ALA A 273 22.77 2.35 1.03
N ARG A 274 21.89 1.95 1.95
CA ARG A 274 22.26 1.50 3.29
C ARG A 274 22.49 0.01 3.43
N GLY A 275 22.49 -0.72 2.31
CA GLY A 275 22.83 -2.14 2.24
C GLY A 275 21.85 -3.05 2.98
N LEU A 276 20.55 -2.69 3.07
CA LEU A 276 19.56 -3.51 3.77
C LEU A 276 19.51 -4.94 3.20
N PHE A 277 19.47 -5.06 1.89
CA PHE A 277 19.39 -6.35 1.18
C PHE A 277 20.66 -7.22 1.30
N HIS A 278 21.79 -6.60 1.61
CA HIS A 278 23.03 -7.35 1.91
C HIS A 278 23.04 -7.88 3.35
N ARG A 279 22.41 -7.16 4.28
CA ARG A 279 22.22 -7.66 5.65
C ARG A 279 21.13 -8.74 5.70
N PHE A 280 20.15 -8.67 4.80
CA PHE A 280 18.94 -9.51 4.79
C PHE A 280 18.61 -9.96 3.37
N ALA A 281 19.32 -10.98 2.88
CA ALA A 281 19.32 -11.40 1.48
C ALA A 281 18.05 -12.12 1.01
N ASN A 282 17.12 -12.45 1.93
CA ASN A 282 15.83 -13.08 1.60
C ASN A 282 14.64 -12.11 1.66
N LEU A 283 14.89 -10.80 1.84
CA LEU A 283 13.82 -9.81 1.87
C LEU A 283 13.15 -9.65 0.50
N ARG A 284 11.84 -9.50 0.53
CA ARG A 284 10.99 -9.18 -0.62
C ARG A 284 10.20 -7.91 -0.31
N ILE A 285 10.32 -6.93 -1.19
CA ILE A 285 9.61 -5.65 -1.10
C ILE A 285 8.65 -5.54 -2.29
N ALA A 286 7.38 -5.26 -2.02
CA ALA A 286 6.40 -4.95 -3.05
C ALA A 286 6.00 -3.48 -2.94
N SER A 287 6.06 -2.76 -4.07
CA SER A 287 5.59 -1.39 -4.22
C SER A 287 4.17 -1.43 -4.76
N ILE A 288 3.19 -0.97 -3.98
CA ILE A 288 1.76 -1.10 -4.28
C ILE A 288 1.10 0.28 -4.26
N GLU A 289 0.24 0.56 -5.25
CA GLU A 289 -0.56 1.80 -5.38
C GLU A 289 0.28 3.10 -5.33
N VAL A 290 1.47 3.06 -5.93
CA VAL A 290 2.33 4.24 -6.09
C VAL A 290 2.86 4.37 -7.52
N GLY A 291 2.26 3.62 -8.46
CA GLY A 291 2.69 3.57 -9.85
C GLY A 291 4.11 3.05 -10.04
N SER A 292 4.67 3.29 -11.21
CA SER A 292 6.02 2.82 -11.57
C SER A 292 6.95 3.90 -12.14
N SER A 293 6.47 5.12 -12.36
CA SER A 293 7.25 6.22 -12.95
C SER A 293 8.51 6.55 -12.14
N TRP A 294 8.45 6.44 -10.82
CA TRP A 294 9.57 6.63 -9.89
C TRP A 294 10.73 5.65 -10.15
N ALA A 295 10.45 4.45 -10.65
CA ALA A 295 11.47 3.42 -10.86
C ALA A 295 12.46 3.82 -11.96
N PHE A 296 12.00 4.47 -13.02
CA PHE A 296 12.87 4.96 -14.10
C PHE A 296 13.88 5.99 -13.58
N HIS A 297 13.39 6.98 -12.83
CA HIS A 297 14.26 8.00 -12.23
C HIS A 297 15.22 7.40 -11.20
N LEU A 298 14.76 6.41 -10.42
CA LEU A 298 15.64 5.69 -9.50
C LEU A 298 16.77 4.99 -10.23
N PHE A 299 16.46 4.27 -11.32
CA PHE A 299 17.48 3.53 -12.09
C PHE A 299 18.53 4.45 -12.70
N GLU A 300 18.14 5.60 -13.23
CA GLU A 300 19.09 6.62 -13.71
C GLU A 300 20.03 7.10 -12.60
N LYS A 301 19.46 7.40 -11.42
CA LYS A 301 20.23 7.84 -10.24
C LYS A 301 21.15 6.73 -9.72
N LEU A 302 20.68 5.48 -9.67
CA LEU A 302 21.49 4.31 -9.26
C LEU A 302 22.66 4.09 -10.22
N ALA A 303 22.42 4.13 -11.54
CA ALA A 303 23.47 3.99 -12.54
C ALA A 303 24.54 5.07 -12.38
N LYS A 304 24.12 6.33 -12.20
CA LYS A 304 25.04 7.46 -12.00
C LYS A 304 25.83 7.32 -10.71
N ALA A 305 25.16 7.00 -9.61
CA ALA A 305 25.82 6.84 -8.30
C ALA A 305 26.84 5.69 -8.32
N TYR A 306 26.45 4.54 -8.89
CA TYR A 306 27.36 3.40 -9.03
C TYR A 306 28.57 3.74 -9.90
N GLY A 307 28.39 4.46 -11.01
CA GLY A 307 29.49 4.93 -11.85
C GLY A 307 30.46 5.90 -11.15
N GLN A 308 29.97 6.66 -10.16
CA GLN A 308 30.78 7.64 -9.42
C GLN A 308 31.48 7.03 -8.19
N VAL A 309 30.82 6.14 -7.46
CA VAL A 309 31.27 5.65 -6.15
C VAL A 309 31.05 4.13 -6.00
N SER A 310 31.35 3.36 -7.04
CA SER A 310 31.08 1.89 -7.06
C SER A 310 31.69 1.16 -5.86
N HIS A 311 32.79 1.66 -5.30
CA HIS A 311 33.43 1.08 -4.12
C HIS A 311 32.62 1.16 -2.83
N LEU A 312 31.52 1.95 -2.80
CA LEU A 312 30.58 2.03 -1.68
C LEU A 312 29.41 1.04 -1.82
N PHE A 313 29.31 0.34 -2.95
CA PHE A 313 28.29 -0.67 -3.19
C PHE A 313 28.95 -2.05 -3.29
N PRO A 314 28.39 -3.08 -2.63
CA PRO A 314 28.89 -4.46 -2.80
C PRO A 314 28.75 -4.98 -4.23
N GLU A 315 27.73 -4.49 -4.95
CA GLU A 315 27.43 -4.80 -6.35
C GLU A 315 26.66 -3.64 -7.00
N ASP A 316 26.31 -3.76 -8.28
CA ASP A 316 25.42 -2.79 -8.93
C ASP A 316 24.04 -2.78 -8.24
N PRO A 317 23.62 -1.67 -7.65
CA PRO A 317 22.37 -1.61 -6.89
C PRO A 317 21.11 -1.85 -7.75
N ARG A 318 21.22 -1.76 -9.09
CA ARG A 318 20.12 -2.11 -9.99
C ARG A 318 19.89 -3.62 -10.02
N GLU A 319 20.93 -4.43 -9.89
CA GLU A 319 20.80 -5.88 -9.78
C GLU A 319 20.22 -6.31 -8.43
N THR A 320 20.61 -5.60 -7.35
CA THR A 320 19.98 -5.77 -6.03
C THR A 320 18.49 -5.45 -6.12
N PHE A 321 18.11 -4.34 -6.75
CA PHE A 321 16.70 -3.99 -6.97
C PHE A 321 15.95 -5.13 -7.68
N ARG A 322 16.47 -5.62 -8.82
CA ARG A 322 15.83 -6.69 -9.62
C ARG A 322 15.61 -7.99 -8.87
N ARG A 323 16.37 -8.26 -7.82
CA ARG A 323 16.19 -9.47 -7.01
C ARG A 323 15.19 -9.33 -5.89
N HIS A 324 14.98 -8.13 -5.40
CA HIS A 324 14.28 -7.91 -4.13
C HIS A 324 13.01 -7.09 -4.24
N VAL A 325 12.74 -6.43 -5.38
CA VAL A 325 11.65 -5.47 -5.51
C VAL A 325 10.66 -5.88 -6.58
N TRP A 326 9.40 -5.96 -6.21
CA TRP A 326 8.25 -6.14 -7.10
C TRP A 326 7.49 -4.83 -7.21
N VAL A 327 7.04 -4.50 -8.42
CA VAL A 327 6.36 -3.26 -8.72
C VAL A 327 4.96 -3.53 -9.22
N SER A 328 3.95 -2.93 -8.57
CA SER A 328 2.59 -2.81 -9.08
C SER A 328 2.46 -1.47 -9.80
N PRO A 329 2.49 -1.44 -11.14
CA PRO A 329 2.30 -0.20 -11.89
C PRO A 329 0.83 0.19 -11.89
N PHE A 330 0.57 1.48 -12.09
CA PHE A 330 -0.74 1.88 -12.58
C PHE A 330 -0.93 1.38 -14.01
N TYR A 331 -2.16 1.10 -14.38
CA TYR A 331 -2.49 0.55 -15.70
C TYR A 331 -2.29 1.55 -16.86
N GLU A 332 -2.07 2.85 -16.57
CA GLU A 332 -1.70 3.90 -17.54
C GLU A 332 -0.19 4.17 -17.62
N ASP A 333 0.63 3.53 -16.78
CA ASP A 333 2.09 3.67 -16.79
C ASP A 333 2.71 3.08 -18.08
N ASP A 334 3.97 3.41 -18.35
CA ASP A 334 4.76 2.78 -19.43
C ASP A 334 5.19 1.36 -19.06
N LEU A 335 4.26 0.41 -19.27
CA LEU A 335 4.47 -1.00 -18.93
C LEU A 335 5.57 -1.64 -19.77
N ALA A 336 5.82 -1.20 -21.02
CA ALA A 336 6.89 -1.74 -21.86
C ALA A 336 8.28 -1.40 -21.31
N SER A 337 8.47 -0.16 -20.90
CA SER A 337 9.72 0.27 -20.27
C SER A 337 9.91 -0.39 -18.90
N LEU A 338 8.83 -0.55 -18.11
CA LEU A 338 8.90 -1.25 -16.83
C LEU A 338 9.31 -2.72 -16.99
N LEU A 339 8.78 -3.41 -18.01
CA LEU A 339 9.17 -4.79 -18.32
C LEU A 339 10.67 -4.92 -18.56
N THR A 340 11.27 -3.96 -19.28
CA THR A 340 12.71 -3.91 -19.54
C THR A 340 13.52 -3.64 -18.28
N LEU A 341 12.99 -2.78 -17.40
CA LEU A 341 13.68 -2.34 -16.19
C LEU A 341 13.66 -3.39 -15.08
N ALA A 342 12.46 -3.91 -14.74
CA ALA A 342 12.24 -4.80 -13.62
C ALA A 342 12.35 -6.30 -14.00
N GLY A 343 11.99 -6.64 -15.24
CA GLY A 343 11.82 -8.03 -15.69
C GLY A 343 10.41 -8.56 -15.43
N GLU A 344 10.00 -9.57 -16.20
CA GLU A 344 8.62 -10.10 -16.17
C GLU A 344 8.25 -10.74 -14.82
N ASP A 345 9.24 -11.23 -14.05
CA ASP A 345 9.01 -11.91 -12.77
C ASP A 345 8.86 -10.93 -11.59
N HIS A 346 9.03 -9.61 -11.81
CA HIS A 346 9.03 -8.59 -10.76
C HIS A 346 7.97 -7.49 -10.99
N ILE A 347 6.98 -7.77 -11.82
CA ILE A 347 5.79 -6.92 -12.02
C ILE A 347 4.57 -7.67 -11.50
N VAL A 348 3.73 -7.01 -10.73
CA VAL A 348 2.49 -7.59 -10.20
C VAL A 348 1.30 -6.71 -10.57
N MET A 349 0.14 -7.32 -10.75
CA MET A 349 -1.11 -6.61 -10.98
C MET A 349 -1.72 -6.15 -9.66
N GLY A 350 -2.22 -4.93 -9.61
CA GLY A 350 -3.11 -4.40 -8.59
C GLY A 350 -4.37 -3.82 -9.22
N SER A 351 -5.54 -4.17 -8.72
CA SER A 351 -6.79 -3.62 -9.23
C SER A 351 -7.29 -2.42 -8.46
N ASP A 352 -6.82 -2.25 -7.24
CA ASP A 352 -7.32 -1.25 -6.29
C ASP A 352 -8.84 -1.37 -6.03
N TYR A 353 -9.41 -2.58 -6.23
CA TYR A 353 -10.82 -2.84 -5.95
C TYR A 353 -11.08 -2.85 -4.43
N PRO A 354 -12.10 -2.17 -3.90
CA PRO A 354 -13.22 -1.52 -4.58
C PRO A 354 -13.15 0.02 -4.62
N HIS A 355 -11.98 0.60 -4.68
CA HIS A 355 -11.81 2.05 -4.70
C HIS A 355 -12.41 2.70 -5.95
N VAL A 356 -12.70 3.99 -5.84
CA VAL A 356 -13.29 4.78 -6.95
C VAL A 356 -12.34 4.97 -8.12
N GLU A 357 -11.05 4.95 -7.87
CA GLU A 357 -9.95 5.01 -8.84
C GLU A 357 -9.60 3.66 -9.46
N GLY A 358 -9.96 2.56 -8.80
CA GLY A 358 -9.58 1.21 -9.16
C GLY A 358 -10.34 0.65 -10.37
N LEU A 359 -10.13 -0.63 -10.62
CA LEU A 359 -10.80 -1.36 -11.69
C LEU A 359 -12.09 -2.03 -11.18
N THR A 360 -13.23 -1.71 -11.76
CA THR A 360 -14.50 -2.40 -11.47
C THR A 360 -14.40 -3.90 -11.73
N GLU A 361 -13.69 -4.28 -12.79
CA GLU A 361 -13.45 -5.65 -13.22
C GLU A 361 -11.93 -5.89 -13.27
N PRO A 362 -11.31 -6.50 -12.26
CA PRO A 362 -9.85 -6.70 -12.21
C PRO A 362 -9.27 -7.41 -13.45
N ALA A 363 -10.02 -8.35 -14.06
CA ALA A 363 -9.61 -9.03 -15.28
C ALA A 363 -9.44 -8.09 -16.48
N SER A 364 -9.99 -6.87 -16.43
CA SER A 364 -9.82 -5.87 -17.50
C SER A 364 -8.38 -5.38 -17.64
N TYR A 365 -7.55 -5.55 -16.61
CA TYR A 365 -6.10 -5.22 -16.64
C TYR A 365 -5.35 -5.93 -17.78
N LEU A 366 -5.85 -7.10 -18.23
CA LEU A 366 -5.31 -7.79 -19.40
C LEU A 366 -5.21 -6.89 -20.63
N LYS A 367 -6.19 -6.01 -20.85
CA LYS A 367 -6.21 -5.11 -22.02
C LYS A 367 -5.09 -4.09 -21.96
N ASP A 368 -4.80 -3.58 -20.75
CA ASP A 368 -3.72 -2.61 -20.56
C ASP A 368 -2.36 -3.28 -20.85
N LEU A 369 -2.12 -4.51 -20.36
CA LEU A 369 -0.92 -5.29 -20.70
C LEU A 369 -0.81 -5.56 -22.21
N GLN A 370 -1.92 -5.95 -22.86
CA GLN A 370 -1.94 -6.21 -24.29
C GLN A 370 -1.68 -4.96 -25.15
N ASN A 371 -2.07 -3.78 -24.68
CA ASN A 371 -1.76 -2.50 -25.35
C ASN A 371 -0.25 -2.22 -25.39
N PHE A 372 0.55 -2.86 -24.54
CA PHE A 372 2.01 -2.79 -24.49
C PHE A 372 2.69 -4.07 -25.00
N ASP A 373 1.99 -4.87 -25.82
CA ASP A 373 2.50 -6.07 -26.48
C ASP A 373 3.01 -7.18 -25.52
N TYR A 374 2.47 -7.25 -24.30
CA TYR A 374 2.78 -8.35 -23.39
C TYR A 374 2.31 -9.68 -23.98
N THR A 375 3.19 -10.66 -24.00
CA THR A 375 2.85 -12.04 -24.40
C THR A 375 1.88 -12.69 -23.42
N ALA A 376 1.16 -13.73 -23.82
CA ALA A 376 0.26 -14.45 -22.94
C ALA A 376 0.95 -14.98 -21.66
N ARG A 377 2.21 -15.39 -21.77
CA ARG A 377 3.03 -15.82 -20.63
C ARG A 377 3.31 -14.66 -19.67
N GLN A 378 3.68 -13.50 -20.18
CA GLN A 378 3.92 -12.30 -19.37
C GLN A 378 2.66 -11.79 -18.70
N CYS A 379 1.51 -11.82 -19.40
CA CYS A 379 0.23 -11.49 -18.80
C CYS A 379 -0.10 -12.43 -17.63
N GLN A 380 0.12 -13.74 -17.79
CA GLN A 380 -0.09 -14.69 -16.69
C GLN A 380 0.90 -14.46 -15.54
N ALA A 381 2.17 -14.19 -15.81
CA ALA A 381 3.16 -13.88 -14.78
C ALA A 381 2.72 -12.68 -13.95
N VAL A 382 2.37 -11.56 -14.59
CA VAL A 382 1.95 -10.31 -13.94
C VAL A 382 0.63 -10.45 -13.20
N MET A 383 -0.37 -11.07 -13.84
CA MET A 383 -1.73 -11.13 -13.30
C MET A 383 -1.96 -12.30 -12.32
N ARG A 384 -0.98 -13.17 -12.14
CA ARG A 384 -1.15 -14.35 -11.28
C ARG A 384 0.14 -14.81 -10.61
N ASP A 385 1.11 -15.29 -11.39
CA ASP A 385 2.18 -16.15 -10.88
C ASP A 385 3.10 -15.41 -9.92
N ASN A 386 3.40 -14.13 -10.20
CA ASN A 386 4.24 -13.29 -9.34
C ASN A 386 3.55 -12.96 -8.00
N GLY A 387 2.25 -12.69 -8.01
CA GLY A 387 1.47 -12.49 -6.78
C GLY A 387 1.41 -13.75 -5.92
N LEU A 388 1.19 -14.92 -6.52
CA LEU A 388 1.24 -16.21 -5.82
C LEU A 388 2.63 -16.50 -5.24
N PHE A 389 3.69 -16.15 -5.98
CA PHE A 389 5.06 -16.24 -5.47
C PHE A 389 5.23 -15.42 -4.19
N LEU A 390 4.75 -14.17 -4.18
CA LEU A 390 4.82 -13.27 -3.03
C LEU A 390 3.99 -13.78 -1.84
N ALA A 391 2.83 -14.42 -2.10
CA ALA A 391 1.96 -15.00 -1.08
C ALA A 391 2.54 -16.26 -0.40
N THR A 392 3.64 -16.80 -0.92
CA THR A 392 4.29 -17.98 -0.37
C THR A 392 5.41 -17.58 0.59
N ARG A 393 5.31 -17.95 1.87
CA ARG A 393 6.44 -17.81 2.81
C ARG A 393 7.60 -18.68 2.34
N ARG A 394 8.78 -18.10 2.29
CA ARG A 394 10.04 -18.78 1.88
C ARG A 394 11.11 -18.49 2.92
N PRO A 395 11.09 -19.21 4.05
CA PRO A 395 12.08 -19.03 5.11
C PRO A 395 13.51 -19.11 4.57
N ALA A 396 14.41 -18.27 5.14
CA ALA A 396 15.80 -18.18 4.76
C ALA A 396 16.59 -19.46 5.08
#